data_3618ec261af535bd27b70caddd2fa864
#
_entry.id   3618ec261af535bd27b70caddd2fa864
#
_cell.length_a   1.000
_cell.length_b   1.000
_cell.length_c   1.000
_cell.angle_alpha   90.00
_cell.angle_beta   90.00
_cell.angle_gamma   90.00
#
_symmetry.space_group_name_H-M   'P 1'
#
loop_
_entity.id
_entity.type
_entity.pdbx_description
1 polymer ?
#
loop_
_entity_poly.entity_id
_entity_poly.type
_entity_poly.pdbx_seq_one_letter_code
_entity_poly.pdbx_strand_id
1 'polypeptide(L)'
;MKTTRFLLITILVGLIAVQMSSCKKCKGEDPSARIINNGTVKASVQIKTTDGNTVNINNVDPSTSSAYASYAAGDITFTIIVSNNNYVKTVPMSKCFYYDIAIDANNNITSTAIDRNK
;
A
#
# COMPACT_ATOMS: atom_id res chain seq x y z
N MET A 1 -4.67 -45.27 32.52
CA MET A 1 -5.42 -45.02 31.29
C MET A 1 -6.04 -43.61 31.18
N LYS A 2 -6.46 -43.02 32.28
CA LYS A 2 -7.03 -41.64 32.22
C LYS A 2 -6.00 -40.56 32.00
N THR A 3 -4.72 -40.73 32.33
CA THR A 3 -3.63 -39.78 32.18
C THR A 3 -3.12 -39.64 30.74
N THR A 4 -3.22 -40.69 29.92
CA THR A 4 -2.76 -40.69 28.53
C THR A 4 -3.68 -39.87 27.61
N ARG A 5 -4.96 -39.78 27.92
CA ARG A 5 -5.92 -38.99 27.11
C ARG A 5 -5.77 -37.49 27.34
N PHE A 6 -5.39 -37.05 28.51
CA PHE A 6 -5.16 -35.64 28.81
C PHE A 6 -3.90 -35.10 28.15
N LEU A 7 -2.83 -35.90 28.06
CA LEU A 7 -1.59 -35.50 27.39
C LEU A 7 -1.75 -35.30 25.89
N LEU A 8 -2.58 -36.10 25.22
CA LEU A 8 -2.85 -35.97 23.79
C LEU A 8 -3.62 -34.69 23.43
N ILE A 9 -4.55 -34.31 24.28
CA ILE A 9 -5.34 -33.10 24.07
C ILE A 9 -4.51 -31.82 24.24
N THR A 10 -3.57 -31.83 25.20
CA THR A 10 -2.68 -30.70 25.47
C THR A 10 -1.69 -30.47 24.31
N ILE A 11 -1.18 -31.53 23.71
CA ILE A 11 -0.27 -31.45 22.56
C ILE A 11 -0.99 -30.91 21.32
N LEU A 12 -2.23 -31.29 21.11
CA LEU A 12 -3.03 -30.83 19.96
C LEU A 12 -3.33 -29.32 20.02
N VAL A 13 -3.63 -28.79 21.20
CA VAL A 13 -3.86 -27.35 21.40
C VAL A 13 -2.59 -26.53 21.18
N GLY A 14 -1.43 -27.04 21.60
CA GLY A 14 -0.14 -26.39 21.38
C GLY A 14 0.23 -26.29 19.90
N LEU A 15 -0.06 -27.30 19.09
CA LEU A 15 0.19 -27.30 17.64
C LEU A 15 -0.66 -26.28 16.88
N ILE A 16 -1.91 -26.08 17.25
CA ILE A 16 -2.81 -25.10 16.61
C ILE A 16 -2.34 -23.67 16.89
N ALA A 17 -1.86 -23.36 18.09
CA ALA A 17 -1.34 -22.04 18.44
C ALA A 17 -0.09 -21.65 17.65
N VAL A 18 0.80 -22.62 17.35
CA VAL A 18 2.03 -22.37 16.56
C VAL A 18 1.70 -22.09 15.09
N GLN A 19 0.67 -22.71 14.53
CA GLN A 19 0.26 -22.47 13.14
C GLN A 19 -0.35 -21.08 12.91
N MET A 20 -1.02 -20.49 13.88
CA MET A 20 -1.62 -19.18 13.76
C MET A 20 -0.60 -18.03 13.78
N SER A 21 0.59 -18.19 14.34
CA SER A 21 1.62 -17.16 14.42
C SER A 21 2.47 -17.04 13.17
N SER A 22 2.41 -18.01 12.23
CA SER A 22 3.25 -18.03 11.01
C SER A 22 2.62 -17.36 9.79
N CYS A 23 1.37 -16.85 9.86
CA CYS A 23 0.60 -16.37 8.71
C CYS A 23 0.66 -14.84 8.46
N LYS A 24 1.52 -14.07 9.14
CA LYS A 24 1.43 -12.60 9.16
C LYS A 24 2.55 -11.86 8.42
N LYS A 25 3.54 -12.54 7.85
CA LYS A 25 4.66 -11.87 7.18
C LYS A 25 4.42 -11.73 5.69
N CYS A 26 4.69 -10.54 5.15
CA CYS A 26 4.73 -10.32 3.72
C CYS A 26 5.82 -11.16 3.07
N LYS A 27 5.54 -11.77 1.92
CA LYS A 27 6.45 -12.68 1.21
C LYS A 27 6.96 -12.06 -0.10
N GLY A 28 7.59 -10.89 -0.02
CA GLY A 28 8.17 -10.25 -1.19
C GLY A 28 7.15 -9.75 -2.21
N GLU A 29 5.96 -9.40 -1.77
CA GLU A 29 4.91 -8.85 -2.62
C GLU A 29 5.27 -7.44 -3.09
N ASP A 30 4.85 -7.09 -4.32
CA ASP A 30 5.07 -5.77 -4.88
C ASP A 30 4.44 -4.68 -4.01
N PRO A 31 5.03 -3.47 -4.00
CA PRO A 31 4.44 -2.35 -3.27
C PRO A 31 3.09 -1.96 -3.86
N SER A 32 2.23 -1.45 -3.01
CA SER A 32 0.94 -0.87 -3.41
C SER A 32 0.88 0.60 -3.01
N ALA A 33 0.21 1.40 -3.81
CA ALA A 33 -0.01 2.80 -3.52
C ALA A 33 -1.45 3.22 -3.80
N ARG A 34 -1.91 4.21 -3.08
CA ARG A 34 -3.16 4.92 -3.36
C ARG A 34 -2.92 6.42 -3.38
N ILE A 35 -3.81 7.12 -4.04
CA ILE A 35 -3.81 8.57 -4.10
C ILE A 35 -4.86 9.11 -3.13
N ILE A 36 -4.46 10.07 -2.30
CA ILE A 36 -5.35 10.75 -1.37
C ILE A 36 -5.44 12.21 -1.80
N ASN A 37 -6.64 12.67 -2.14
CA ASN A 37 -6.86 14.06 -2.49
C ASN A 37 -7.37 14.84 -1.27
N ASN A 38 -6.45 15.51 -0.59
CA ASN A 38 -6.76 16.41 0.53
C ASN A 38 -6.91 17.86 0.06
N GLY A 39 -7.04 18.10 -1.23
CA GLY A 39 -7.28 19.40 -1.82
C GLY A 39 -8.76 19.74 -1.90
N THR A 40 -9.06 20.80 -2.64
CA THR A 40 -10.43 21.36 -2.80
C THR A 40 -11.02 21.09 -4.17
N VAL A 41 -10.24 20.61 -5.14
CA VAL A 41 -10.69 20.30 -6.50
C VAL A 41 -10.28 18.89 -6.89
N LYS A 42 -10.92 18.35 -7.92
CA LYS A 42 -10.59 17.02 -8.47
C LYS A 42 -9.15 16.96 -8.94
N ALA A 43 -8.53 15.81 -8.76
CA ALA A 43 -7.19 15.52 -9.23
C ALA A 43 -7.20 14.32 -10.16
N SER A 44 -6.35 14.36 -11.18
CA SER A 44 -6.02 13.21 -12.02
C SER A 44 -4.56 12.89 -11.82
N VAL A 45 -4.19 11.60 -11.93
CA VAL A 45 -2.82 11.17 -11.65
C VAL A 45 -2.31 10.29 -12.76
N GLN A 46 -1.11 10.60 -13.23
CA GLN A 46 -0.34 9.73 -14.11
C GLN A 46 0.80 9.11 -13.31
N ILE A 47 0.89 7.79 -13.32
CA ILE A 47 1.87 7.03 -12.57
C ILE A 47 2.80 6.34 -13.55
N LYS A 48 4.10 6.68 -13.52
CA LYS A 48 5.11 6.08 -14.36
C LYS A 48 5.99 5.17 -13.52
N THR A 49 6.04 3.90 -13.89
CA THR A 49 6.81 2.87 -13.19
C THR A 49 8.19 2.68 -13.81
N THR A 50 9.08 1.98 -13.10
CA THR A 50 10.44 1.72 -13.57
C THR A 50 10.50 0.81 -14.79
N ASP A 51 9.50 -0.06 -14.99
CA ASP A 51 9.40 -0.93 -16.15
C ASP A 51 8.85 -0.22 -17.41
N GLY A 52 8.62 1.08 -17.33
CA GLY A 52 8.14 1.90 -18.45
C GLY A 52 6.63 1.94 -18.63
N ASN A 53 5.87 1.30 -17.77
CA ASN A 53 4.41 1.35 -17.80
C ASN A 53 3.89 2.69 -17.28
N THR A 54 2.80 3.16 -17.88
CA THR A 54 2.09 4.35 -17.44
C THR A 54 0.65 3.97 -17.07
N VAL A 55 0.24 4.33 -15.86
CA VAL A 55 -1.11 4.09 -15.33
C VAL A 55 -1.76 5.44 -15.06
N ASN A 56 -3.01 5.60 -15.49
CA ASN A 56 -3.78 6.81 -15.26
C ASN A 56 -4.91 6.55 -14.27
N ILE A 57 -5.03 7.41 -13.27
CA ILE A 57 -6.15 7.44 -12.35
C ILE A 57 -6.87 8.77 -12.57
N ASN A 58 -8.11 8.70 -13.05
CA ASN A 58 -8.88 9.90 -13.38
C ASN A 58 -9.86 10.24 -12.25
N ASN A 59 -9.99 11.53 -11.99
CA ASN A 59 -11.06 12.09 -11.16
C ASN A 59 -11.08 11.56 -9.73
N VAL A 60 -10.00 11.75 -9.00
CA VAL A 60 -10.01 11.58 -7.54
C VAL A 60 -10.65 12.82 -6.94
N ASP A 61 -11.85 12.67 -6.40
CA ASP A 61 -12.61 13.80 -5.84
C ASP A 61 -11.94 14.35 -4.58
N PRO A 62 -12.15 15.63 -4.24
CA PRO A 62 -11.66 16.19 -2.97
C PRO A 62 -12.14 15.37 -1.78
N SER A 63 -11.29 15.24 -0.79
CA SER A 63 -11.54 14.47 0.46
C SER A 63 -11.81 12.99 0.24
N THR A 64 -11.35 12.44 -0.88
CA THR A 64 -11.46 11.00 -1.18
C THR A 64 -10.10 10.40 -1.52
N SER A 65 -10.06 9.07 -1.56
CA SER A 65 -8.87 8.30 -1.93
C SER A 65 -9.21 7.32 -3.04
N SER A 66 -8.22 7.07 -3.91
CA SER A 66 -8.31 5.95 -4.86
C SER A 66 -8.17 4.61 -4.13
N ALA A 67 -8.48 3.51 -4.80
CA ALA A 67 -8.12 2.19 -4.31
C ALA A 67 -6.60 2.01 -4.33
N TYR A 68 -6.07 1.10 -3.51
CA TYR A 68 -4.69 0.67 -3.63
C TYR A 68 -4.50 -0.15 -4.91
N ALA A 69 -3.39 0.08 -5.59
CA ALA A 69 -2.97 -0.71 -6.73
C ALA A 69 -1.49 -1.08 -6.58
N SER A 70 -1.12 -2.24 -7.10
CA SER A 70 0.26 -2.74 -7.03
C SER A 70 1.07 -2.27 -8.24
N TYR A 71 2.33 -1.94 -8.01
CA TYR A 71 3.27 -1.49 -9.03
C TYR A 71 4.61 -2.22 -8.85
N ALA A 72 5.40 -2.32 -9.92
CA ALA A 72 6.75 -2.85 -9.82
C ALA A 72 7.60 -2.01 -8.86
N ALA A 73 8.38 -2.66 -7.99
CA ALA A 73 9.25 -1.97 -7.04
C ALA A 73 10.30 -1.12 -7.76
N GLY A 74 10.72 -0.04 -7.12
CA GLY A 74 11.69 0.91 -7.66
C GLY A 74 11.17 2.34 -7.61
N ASP A 75 11.80 3.24 -8.35
CA ASP A 75 11.38 4.64 -8.40
C ASP A 75 10.11 4.79 -9.24
N ILE A 76 9.06 5.30 -8.62
CA ILE A 76 7.78 5.53 -9.27
C ILE A 76 7.49 7.02 -9.27
N THR A 77 7.19 7.57 -10.44
CA THR A 77 6.90 9.00 -10.61
C THR A 77 5.40 9.24 -10.68
N PHE A 78 4.90 10.03 -9.74
CA PHE A 78 3.52 10.46 -9.68
C PHE A 78 3.42 11.87 -10.22
N THR A 79 2.65 12.05 -11.29
CA THR A 79 2.29 13.37 -11.84
C THR A 79 0.82 13.62 -11.51
N ILE A 80 0.58 14.52 -10.58
CA ILE A 80 -0.78 14.85 -10.14
C ILE A 80 -1.19 16.16 -10.84
N ILE A 81 -2.33 16.10 -11.53
CA ILE A 81 -2.84 17.19 -12.34
C ILE A 81 -4.03 17.79 -11.60
N VAL A 82 -3.89 19.05 -11.22
CA VAL A 82 -4.93 19.83 -10.53
C VAL A 82 -5.11 21.16 -11.29
N SER A 83 -6.31 21.45 -11.74
CA SER A 83 -6.62 22.69 -12.48
C SER A 83 -5.65 22.96 -13.63
N ASN A 84 -5.35 21.92 -14.44
CA ASN A 84 -4.42 21.96 -15.58
C ASN A 84 -2.95 22.20 -15.21
N ASN A 85 -2.59 22.15 -13.93
CA ASN A 85 -1.20 22.25 -13.49
C ASN A 85 -0.69 20.88 -13.07
N ASN A 86 0.56 20.60 -13.38
CA ASN A 86 1.23 19.32 -13.07
C ASN A 86 2.11 19.47 -11.83
N TYR A 87 1.93 18.58 -10.89
CA TYR A 87 2.77 18.47 -9.68
C TYR A 87 3.38 17.08 -9.67
N VAL A 88 4.71 17.00 -9.55
CA VAL A 88 5.45 15.75 -9.76
C VAL A 88 6.21 15.38 -8.49
N LYS A 89 6.13 14.09 -8.13
CA LYS A 89 6.95 13.51 -7.07
C LYS A 89 7.37 12.11 -7.46
N THR A 90 8.66 11.82 -7.31
CA THR A 90 9.21 10.47 -7.45
C THR A 90 9.40 9.84 -6.08
N VAL A 91 8.88 8.64 -5.90
CA VAL A 91 8.92 7.90 -4.65
C VAL A 91 9.61 6.56 -4.88
N PRO A 92 10.72 6.27 -4.15
CA PRO A 92 11.31 4.93 -4.19
C PRO A 92 10.40 3.98 -3.41
N MET A 93 9.80 3.02 -4.10
CA MET A 93 8.85 2.07 -3.50
C MET A 93 9.49 0.70 -3.35
N SER A 94 9.44 0.16 -2.14
CA SER A 94 10.01 -1.13 -1.76
C SER A 94 8.92 -2.19 -1.61
N LYS A 95 9.30 -3.44 -1.88
CA LYS A 95 8.40 -4.58 -1.65
C LYS A 95 7.95 -4.65 -0.19
N CYS A 96 6.76 -5.18 0.02
CA CYS A 96 6.12 -5.33 1.34
C CYS A 96 5.78 -4.01 2.04
N PHE A 97 5.53 -2.96 1.26
CA PHE A 97 5.04 -1.68 1.78
C PHE A 97 3.76 -1.24 1.07
N TYR A 98 2.92 -0.52 1.79
CA TYR A 98 1.88 0.34 1.24
C TYR A 98 2.37 1.78 1.25
N TYR A 99 1.92 2.56 0.26
CA TYR A 99 2.26 3.98 0.17
C TYR A 99 1.00 4.81 0.02
N ASP A 100 0.84 5.80 0.89
CA ASP A 100 -0.19 6.81 0.76
C ASP A 100 0.44 8.05 0.12
N ILE A 101 0.01 8.37 -1.10
CA ILE A 101 0.48 9.52 -1.85
C ILE A 101 -0.61 10.58 -1.78
N ALA A 102 -0.37 11.64 -1.03
CA ALA A 102 -1.37 12.66 -0.75
C ALA A 102 -1.00 13.99 -1.40
N ILE A 103 -2.00 14.70 -1.95
CA ILE A 103 -1.87 16.08 -2.36
C ILE A 103 -2.79 16.94 -1.49
N ASP A 104 -2.26 18.05 -0.97
CA ASP A 104 -3.01 18.97 -0.10
C ASP A 104 -3.58 20.16 -0.87
N ALA A 105 -4.27 21.06 -0.15
CA ALA A 105 -4.88 22.25 -0.75
C ALA A 105 -3.86 23.25 -1.30
N ASN A 106 -2.60 23.16 -0.87
CA ASN A 106 -1.50 23.98 -1.37
C ASN A 106 -0.73 23.29 -2.50
N ASN A 107 -1.24 22.16 -3.00
CA ASN A 107 -0.64 21.36 -4.07
C ASN A 107 0.72 20.76 -3.71
N ASN A 108 0.97 20.52 -2.42
CA ASN A 108 2.12 19.80 -1.95
C ASN A 108 1.84 18.30 -1.93
N ILE A 109 2.76 17.51 -2.49
CA ILE A 109 2.65 16.05 -2.52
C ILE A 109 3.50 15.47 -1.38
N THR A 110 2.89 14.63 -0.56
CA THR A 110 3.57 13.87 0.50
C THR A 110 3.41 12.38 0.25
N SER A 111 4.39 11.59 0.68
CA SER A 111 4.31 10.14 0.65
C SER A 111 4.54 9.57 2.04
N THR A 112 3.71 8.62 2.43
CA THR A 112 3.84 7.91 3.70
C THR A 112 3.95 6.42 3.43
N ALA A 113 5.03 5.80 3.91
CA ALA A 113 5.26 4.37 3.77
C ALA A 113 4.70 3.62 4.98
N ILE A 114 3.98 2.55 4.72
CA ILE A 114 3.38 1.69 5.75
C ILE A 114 3.95 0.29 5.58
N ASP A 115 4.69 -0.19 6.58
CA ASP A 115 5.32 -1.49 6.57
C ASP A 115 4.26 -2.59 6.77
N ARG A 116 4.17 -3.53 5.82
CA ARG A 116 3.22 -4.63 5.86
C ARG A 116 3.65 -5.79 6.75
N ASN A 117 4.88 -5.75 7.25
CA ASN A 117 5.40 -6.77 8.17
C ASN A 117 5.14 -6.46 9.64
N LYS A 118 4.51 -5.34 9.93
CA LYS A 118 4.20 -4.92 11.31
C LYS A 118 2.73 -5.08 11.65
#